data_05154528c3434ae11de599f0e54438a9
#
_entry.id   05154528c3434ae11de599f0e54438a9
#
_cell.length_a   1.000
_cell.length_b   1.000
_cell.length_c   1.000
_cell.angle_alpha   90.00
_cell.angle_beta   90.00
_cell.angle_gamma   90.00
#
_symmetry.space_group_name_H-M   'P 1'
#
loop_
_entity.id
_entity.type
_entity.pdbx_description
1 polymer ?
#
loop_
_entity_poly.entity_id
_entity_poly.type
_entity_poly.pdbx_seq_one_letter_code
_entity_poly.pdbx_strand_id
1 'polypeptide(L)'
;TLALKKMNITNDISDPEGGHYGRDVNSGELNGYLEEEAFIEFNKQRGMLPIEKLLDLMKKAQDLYSSNGITTVQEGMVNRQLFQLLKLAASKKIFKLDLIGYIDLLKDRDLLIDNIENKDYHNHFRIGGYKIFLDGSPQGRTAWMIKPYLNSQGYCGYPQFSDDQLYQLIAQAIEDHQQLLAHCNGDRACQQYISQFERYLNNYQDAKTYGPVMVHAQLVTKEQLVKMKKIQMIPSFFIAHTFYWGDVHIENLGYQRSSQISPAKTAFNQGLKVTFHNDSPVISCDLMKTIWCAVNRKTKSGIDLGKEETVTVYQALQAITINGAYMYHEENIKGSLVAEKKADLVILNQNPLKIEPLNLDKIRVVETIKDGQTVYKSEKNLTGE
;
A
#
# COMPACT_ATOMS: atom_id res chain seq x y z
N THR A 1 -10.61 -16.33 -23.02
CA THR A 1 -9.23 -16.05 -23.44
C THR A 1 -8.38 -17.31 -23.41
N LEU A 2 -7.14 -17.29 -24.00
CA LEU A 2 -6.22 -18.42 -23.99
C LEU A 2 -5.82 -18.82 -22.55
N ALA A 3 -5.67 -17.87 -21.66
CA ALA A 3 -5.33 -18.11 -20.26
C ALA A 3 -6.42 -18.91 -19.53
N LEU A 4 -7.68 -18.52 -19.68
CA LEU A 4 -8.81 -19.22 -19.08
C LEU A 4 -8.92 -20.67 -19.62
N LYS A 5 -8.76 -20.84 -20.93
CA LYS A 5 -8.76 -22.18 -21.56
C LYS A 5 -7.65 -23.09 -21.00
N LYS A 6 -6.43 -22.57 -20.79
CA LYS A 6 -5.32 -23.33 -20.20
C LYS A 6 -5.58 -23.74 -18.75
N MET A 7 -6.44 -23.04 -18.04
CA MET A 7 -6.85 -23.33 -16.66
C MET A 7 -8.17 -24.12 -16.60
N ASN A 8 -8.67 -24.61 -17.75
CA ASN A 8 -9.95 -25.31 -17.87
C ASN A 8 -11.14 -24.52 -17.31
N ILE A 9 -11.06 -23.18 -17.35
CA ILE A 9 -12.16 -22.28 -16.97
C ILE A 9 -13.02 -22.07 -18.20
N THR A 10 -14.27 -22.56 -18.12
CA THR A 10 -15.28 -22.52 -19.20
C THR A 10 -16.38 -21.50 -18.90
N ASN A 11 -17.25 -21.24 -19.88
CA ASN A 11 -18.34 -20.28 -19.72
C ASN A 11 -19.36 -20.68 -18.64
N ASP A 12 -19.39 -21.95 -18.24
CA ASP A 12 -20.33 -22.46 -17.23
C ASP A 12 -19.87 -22.18 -15.79
N ILE A 13 -18.66 -21.59 -15.59
CA ILE A 13 -18.19 -21.27 -14.26
C ILE A 13 -19.10 -20.26 -13.58
N SER A 14 -19.46 -20.50 -12.34
CA SER A 14 -20.16 -19.52 -11.49
C SER A 14 -19.18 -18.54 -10.85
N ASP A 15 -19.65 -17.34 -10.55
CA ASP A 15 -18.87 -16.38 -9.79
C ASP A 15 -18.64 -16.90 -8.36
N PRO A 16 -17.41 -16.79 -7.82
CA PRO A 16 -17.14 -17.09 -6.44
C PRO A 16 -17.72 -16.00 -5.52
N GLU A 17 -17.95 -16.34 -4.25
CA GLU A 17 -18.33 -15.34 -3.26
C GLU A 17 -17.22 -14.27 -3.13
N GLY A 18 -17.60 -13.01 -3.32
CA GLY A 18 -16.65 -11.88 -3.30
C GLY A 18 -15.80 -11.71 -4.57
N GLY A 19 -16.17 -12.33 -5.70
CA GLY A 19 -15.46 -12.19 -6.97
C GLY A 19 -16.37 -12.30 -8.19
N HIS A 20 -15.86 -11.94 -9.38
CA HIS A 20 -16.63 -11.96 -10.61
C HIS A 20 -15.78 -12.36 -11.83
N TYR A 21 -16.34 -13.25 -12.68
CA TYR A 21 -15.81 -13.56 -13.99
C TYR A 21 -16.49 -12.67 -15.05
N GLY A 22 -15.74 -11.73 -15.62
CA GLY A 22 -16.26 -10.81 -16.63
C GLY A 22 -16.75 -11.53 -17.88
N ARG A 23 -17.94 -11.14 -18.36
CA ARG A 23 -18.61 -11.69 -19.53
C ARG A 23 -18.90 -10.61 -20.55
N ASP A 24 -18.86 -10.99 -21.82
CA ASP A 24 -19.32 -10.11 -22.89
C ASP A 24 -20.85 -9.92 -22.78
N VAL A 25 -21.29 -8.67 -22.90
CA VAL A 25 -22.69 -8.27 -22.65
C VAL A 25 -23.65 -8.87 -23.68
N ASN A 26 -23.18 -9.16 -24.91
CA ASN A 26 -23.99 -9.63 -25.99
C ASN A 26 -23.99 -11.17 -26.09
N SER A 27 -22.84 -11.80 -25.92
CA SER A 27 -22.68 -13.26 -26.09
C SER A 27 -22.76 -14.04 -24.79
N GLY A 28 -22.57 -13.40 -23.63
CA GLY A 28 -22.44 -14.07 -22.34
C GLY A 28 -21.12 -14.84 -22.15
N GLU A 29 -20.22 -14.81 -23.13
CA GLU A 29 -18.95 -15.52 -23.05
C GLU A 29 -17.95 -14.80 -22.15
N LEU A 30 -17.06 -15.58 -21.50
CA LEU A 30 -15.97 -15.04 -20.69
C LEU A 30 -15.04 -14.13 -21.52
N ASN A 31 -14.96 -12.84 -21.15
CA ASN A 31 -14.13 -11.85 -21.84
C ASN A 31 -12.67 -11.79 -21.33
N GLY A 32 -12.36 -12.50 -20.24
CA GLY A 32 -11.02 -12.58 -19.64
C GLY A 32 -10.79 -11.60 -18.49
N TYR A 33 -11.76 -10.76 -18.15
CA TYR A 33 -11.74 -9.96 -16.94
C TYR A 33 -12.01 -10.87 -15.72
N LEU A 34 -11.22 -10.70 -14.67
CA LEU A 34 -11.35 -11.41 -13.39
C LEU A 34 -11.28 -10.38 -12.27
N GLU A 35 -12.22 -10.44 -11.35
CA GLU A 35 -12.37 -9.49 -10.26
C GLU A 35 -12.26 -10.21 -8.91
N GLU A 36 -11.46 -9.64 -8.02
CA GLU A 36 -11.29 -10.03 -6.61
C GLU A 36 -11.06 -11.54 -6.44
N GLU A 37 -11.94 -12.30 -5.77
CA GLU A 37 -11.72 -13.71 -5.47
C GLU A 37 -11.60 -14.58 -6.76
N ALA A 38 -12.28 -14.22 -7.85
CA ALA A 38 -12.10 -14.91 -9.13
C ALA A 38 -10.65 -14.81 -9.67
N PHE A 39 -10.01 -13.66 -9.48
CA PHE A 39 -8.59 -13.48 -9.81
C PHE A 39 -7.67 -14.25 -8.85
N ILE A 40 -7.99 -14.26 -7.57
CA ILE A 40 -7.24 -15.01 -6.55
C ILE A 40 -7.29 -16.50 -6.83
N GLU A 41 -8.47 -17.06 -7.10
CA GLU A 41 -8.64 -18.49 -7.44
C GLU A 41 -7.90 -18.86 -8.73
N PHE A 42 -7.95 -18.02 -9.75
CA PHE A 42 -7.19 -18.21 -10.99
C PHE A 42 -5.68 -18.29 -10.71
N ASN A 43 -5.16 -17.41 -9.85
CA ASN A 43 -3.74 -17.41 -9.51
C ASN A 43 -3.31 -18.62 -8.69
N LYS A 44 -4.16 -19.16 -7.79
CA LYS A 44 -3.88 -20.39 -7.04
C LYS A 44 -3.61 -21.61 -7.96
N GLN A 45 -4.24 -21.66 -9.13
CA GLN A 45 -4.08 -22.74 -10.10
C GLN A 45 -2.77 -22.68 -10.91
N ARG A 46 -2.03 -21.57 -10.84
CA ARG A 46 -0.82 -21.32 -11.68
C ARG A 46 0.40 -22.11 -11.25
N GLY A 47 0.42 -23.03 -10.41
CA GLY A 47 1.59 -23.76 -9.98
C GLY A 47 2.75 -22.86 -9.48
N MET A 48 3.50 -23.31 -8.51
CA MET A 48 4.66 -22.58 -7.99
C MET A 48 5.88 -22.74 -8.90
N LEU A 49 6.62 -21.64 -9.08
CA LEU A 49 7.95 -21.69 -9.69
C LEU A 49 8.93 -22.46 -8.76
N PRO A 50 9.99 -23.08 -9.33
CA PRO A 50 11.07 -23.65 -8.52
C PRO A 50 11.64 -22.64 -7.52
N ILE A 51 11.98 -23.10 -6.32
CA ILE A 51 12.43 -22.24 -5.21
C ILE A 51 13.65 -21.40 -5.61
N GLU A 52 14.63 -22.01 -6.32
CA GLU A 52 15.82 -21.29 -6.79
C GLU A 52 15.44 -20.11 -7.69
N LYS A 53 14.47 -20.31 -8.58
CA LYS A 53 13.98 -19.22 -9.45
C LYS A 53 13.26 -18.14 -8.66
N LEU A 54 12.50 -18.49 -7.63
CA LEU A 54 11.85 -17.52 -6.75
C LEU A 54 12.89 -16.69 -5.99
N LEU A 55 13.94 -17.31 -5.45
CA LEU A 55 15.03 -16.62 -4.78
C LEU A 55 15.79 -15.67 -5.73
N ASP A 56 16.02 -16.07 -6.99
CA ASP A 56 16.63 -15.20 -7.99
C ASP A 56 15.72 -14.01 -8.38
N LEU A 57 14.41 -14.23 -8.47
CA LEU A 57 13.45 -13.15 -8.68
C LEU A 57 13.42 -12.17 -7.51
N MET A 58 13.57 -12.64 -6.25
CA MET A 58 13.69 -11.78 -5.09
C MET A 58 14.95 -10.90 -5.13
N LYS A 59 16.08 -11.41 -5.62
CA LYS A 59 17.29 -10.58 -5.83
C LYS A 59 17.02 -9.48 -6.84
N LYS A 60 16.45 -9.82 -8.01
CA LYS A 60 16.09 -8.86 -9.07
C LYS A 60 15.08 -7.82 -8.59
N ALA A 61 14.10 -8.21 -7.78
CA ALA A 61 13.15 -7.27 -7.18
C ALA A 61 13.87 -6.26 -6.28
N GLN A 62 14.81 -6.71 -5.47
CA GLN A 62 15.60 -5.80 -4.63
C GLN A 62 16.51 -4.88 -5.45
N ASP A 63 17.05 -5.36 -6.59
CA ASP A 63 17.81 -4.51 -7.53
C ASP A 63 16.93 -3.40 -8.08
N LEU A 64 15.68 -3.72 -8.45
CA LEU A 64 14.69 -2.74 -8.89
C LEU A 64 14.33 -1.75 -7.79
N TYR A 65 14.05 -2.21 -6.57
CA TYR A 65 13.73 -1.32 -5.44
C TYR A 65 14.92 -0.42 -5.09
N SER A 66 16.12 -0.96 -4.97
CA SER A 66 17.31 -0.16 -4.66
C SER A 66 17.65 0.85 -5.75
N SER A 67 17.40 0.54 -7.04
CA SER A 67 17.58 1.51 -8.14
C SER A 67 16.62 2.69 -8.07
N ASN A 68 15.55 2.59 -7.28
CA ASN A 68 14.60 3.66 -6.99
C ASN A 68 14.79 4.29 -5.59
N GLY A 69 15.92 4.03 -4.93
CA GLY A 69 16.27 4.65 -3.65
C GLY A 69 15.60 4.00 -2.43
N ILE A 70 15.04 2.82 -2.57
CA ILE A 70 14.30 2.15 -1.50
C ILE A 70 15.26 1.28 -0.69
N THR A 71 15.26 1.48 0.64
CA THR A 71 16.09 0.74 1.60
C THR A 71 15.27 -0.15 2.54
N THR A 72 13.95 0.09 2.62
CA THR A 72 12.99 -0.74 3.38
C THR A 72 11.76 -1.01 2.53
N VAL A 73 11.37 -2.28 2.41
CA VAL A 73 10.23 -2.76 1.62
C VAL A 73 9.19 -3.38 2.55
N GLN A 74 7.91 -3.16 2.26
CA GLN A 74 6.81 -3.83 2.93
C GLN A 74 6.21 -4.92 2.03
N GLU A 75 6.03 -6.13 2.56
CA GLU A 75 5.16 -7.14 1.97
C GLU A 75 3.79 -7.06 2.66
N GLY A 76 2.78 -6.64 1.91
CA GLY A 76 1.50 -6.21 2.46
C GLY A 76 0.54 -7.34 2.82
N MET A 77 0.79 -8.59 2.38
CA MET A 77 -0.07 -9.73 2.69
C MET A 77 0.73 -11.04 2.62
N VAL A 78 1.29 -11.43 3.75
CA VAL A 78 2.10 -12.64 3.88
C VAL A 78 1.21 -13.80 4.32
N ASN A 79 1.01 -14.77 3.43
CA ASN A 79 0.41 -16.06 3.76
C ASN A 79 1.48 -17.08 4.18
N ARG A 80 1.07 -18.25 4.66
CA ARG A 80 1.95 -19.33 5.14
C ARG A 80 3.03 -19.73 4.13
N GLN A 81 2.70 -19.88 2.86
CA GLN A 81 3.66 -20.30 1.82
C GLN A 81 4.71 -19.20 1.60
N LEU A 82 4.28 -17.95 1.46
CA LEU A 82 5.18 -16.81 1.31
C LEU A 82 6.06 -16.62 2.55
N PHE A 83 5.50 -16.79 3.76
CA PHE A 83 6.26 -16.72 5.00
C PHE A 83 7.42 -17.71 5.02
N GLN A 84 7.19 -18.97 4.67
CA GLN A 84 8.24 -19.98 4.62
C GLN A 84 9.33 -19.64 3.58
N LEU A 85 8.92 -19.10 2.42
CA LEU A 85 9.86 -18.67 1.39
C LEU A 85 10.70 -17.45 1.87
N LEU A 86 10.08 -16.47 2.55
CA LEU A 86 10.79 -15.31 3.10
C LEU A 86 11.75 -15.71 4.23
N LYS A 87 11.37 -16.64 5.12
CA LYS A 87 12.27 -17.21 6.12
C LYS A 87 13.46 -17.92 5.50
N LEU A 88 13.23 -18.72 4.45
CA LEU A 88 14.29 -19.40 3.70
C LEU A 88 15.22 -18.36 3.04
N ALA A 89 14.68 -17.33 2.40
CA ALA A 89 15.47 -16.27 1.79
C ALA A 89 16.34 -15.54 2.83
N ALA A 90 15.77 -15.21 3.98
CA ALA A 90 16.50 -14.61 5.10
C ALA A 90 17.63 -15.54 5.62
N SER A 91 17.34 -16.83 5.84
CA SER A 91 18.36 -17.81 6.30
C SER A 91 19.53 -17.95 5.30
N LYS A 92 19.24 -17.79 4.00
CA LYS A 92 20.25 -17.80 2.93
C LYS A 92 20.91 -16.42 2.72
N LYS A 93 20.58 -15.41 3.52
CA LYS A 93 21.08 -14.02 3.41
C LYS A 93 20.86 -13.43 2.01
N ILE A 94 19.68 -13.69 1.42
CA ILE A 94 19.30 -13.19 0.09
C ILE A 94 18.96 -11.69 0.15
N PHE A 95 18.44 -11.22 1.29
CA PHE A 95 18.03 -9.82 1.43
C PHE A 95 19.21 -8.89 1.66
N LYS A 96 19.24 -7.79 0.89
CA LYS A 96 20.12 -6.63 1.05
C LYS A 96 19.34 -5.39 1.49
N LEU A 97 18.00 -5.41 1.37
CA LEU A 97 17.09 -4.38 1.85
C LEU A 97 16.30 -4.93 3.03
N ASP A 98 15.88 -4.07 3.95
CA ASP A 98 14.98 -4.48 5.02
C ASP A 98 13.61 -4.82 4.44
N LEU A 99 13.06 -5.97 4.82
CA LEU A 99 11.73 -6.44 4.44
C LEU A 99 10.87 -6.63 5.68
N ILE A 100 9.71 -5.96 5.69
CA ILE A 100 8.72 -6.05 6.76
C ILE A 100 7.48 -6.74 6.22
N GLY A 101 7.17 -7.94 6.72
CA GLY A 101 6.00 -8.71 6.32
C GLY A 101 4.81 -8.48 7.24
N TYR A 102 3.61 -8.38 6.68
CA TYR A 102 2.35 -8.33 7.43
C TYR A 102 1.53 -9.56 7.14
N ILE A 103 1.23 -10.33 8.19
CA ILE A 103 0.56 -11.63 8.11
C ILE A 103 -0.94 -11.45 7.83
N ASP A 104 -1.52 -12.33 7.02
CA ASP A 104 -2.98 -12.44 6.85
C ASP A 104 -3.62 -12.84 8.18
N LEU A 105 -4.29 -11.89 8.85
CA LEU A 105 -4.91 -12.10 10.16
C LEU A 105 -6.02 -13.17 10.11
N LEU A 106 -6.71 -13.27 8.98
CA LEU A 106 -7.84 -14.19 8.85
C LEU A 106 -7.42 -15.65 8.72
N LYS A 107 -6.32 -15.89 8.00
CA LYS A 107 -5.94 -17.25 7.58
C LYS A 107 -4.75 -17.80 8.34
N ASP A 108 -3.84 -16.93 8.77
CA ASP A 108 -2.49 -17.33 9.18
C ASP A 108 -2.04 -16.65 10.49
N ARG A 109 -2.98 -16.24 11.36
CA ARG A 109 -2.71 -15.59 12.66
C ARG A 109 -1.71 -16.36 13.52
N ASP A 110 -1.80 -17.69 13.53
CA ASP A 110 -0.91 -18.60 14.26
C ASP A 110 0.56 -18.42 13.86
N LEU A 111 0.86 -18.10 12.61
CA LEU A 111 2.24 -17.85 12.18
C LEU A 111 2.91 -16.73 12.97
N LEU A 112 2.17 -15.70 13.36
CA LEU A 112 2.74 -14.62 14.13
C LEU A 112 2.86 -15.02 15.61
N ILE A 113 1.86 -15.70 16.17
CA ILE A 113 1.87 -16.16 17.56
C ILE A 113 3.04 -17.12 17.79
N ASP A 114 3.23 -18.10 16.89
CA ASP A 114 4.31 -19.10 16.98
C ASP A 114 5.71 -18.51 16.72
N ASN A 115 5.78 -17.30 16.14
CA ASN A 115 7.04 -16.64 15.78
C ASN A 115 7.16 -15.24 16.38
N ILE A 116 6.56 -15.00 17.55
CA ILE A 116 6.52 -13.69 18.22
C ILE A 116 7.92 -13.16 18.56
N GLU A 117 8.91 -14.04 18.64
CA GLU A 117 10.33 -13.69 18.84
C GLU A 117 10.95 -13.01 17.61
N ASN A 118 10.31 -13.06 16.44
CA ASN A 118 10.78 -12.44 15.19
C ASN A 118 10.34 -10.98 15.02
N LYS A 119 10.19 -10.23 16.12
CA LYS A 119 9.96 -8.77 16.08
C LYS A 119 11.19 -8.01 15.60
N ASP A 120 12.37 -8.58 15.78
CA ASP A 120 13.63 -8.03 15.31
C ASP A 120 13.99 -8.55 13.91
N TYR A 121 14.82 -7.79 13.21
CA TYR A 121 15.31 -8.24 11.91
C TYR A 121 16.22 -9.46 12.02
N HIS A 122 15.84 -10.53 11.33
CA HIS A 122 16.72 -11.65 11.07
C HIS A 122 17.18 -11.58 9.60
N ASN A 123 18.46 -11.22 9.38
CA ASN A 123 19.01 -11.03 8.03
C ASN A 123 18.09 -10.19 7.13
N HIS A 124 17.73 -8.99 7.60
CA HIS A 124 16.87 -8.03 6.91
C HIS A 124 15.37 -8.42 6.78
N PHE A 125 14.91 -9.47 7.41
CA PHE A 125 13.47 -9.82 7.43
C PHE A 125 12.91 -9.80 8.85
N ARG A 126 11.74 -9.18 9.02
CA ARG A 126 10.94 -9.24 10.25
C ARG A 126 9.44 -9.23 9.94
N ILE A 127 8.63 -9.61 10.91
CA ILE A 127 7.19 -9.43 10.88
C ILE A 127 6.83 -8.08 11.52
N GLY A 128 5.95 -7.31 10.83
CA GLY A 128 5.47 -6.00 11.29
C GLY A 128 4.15 -6.05 12.05
N GLY A 129 3.33 -7.07 11.79
CA GLY A 129 1.98 -7.20 12.34
C GLY A 129 1.05 -7.92 11.39
N TYR A 130 -0.22 -7.49 11.40
CA TYR A 130 -1.31 -8.10 10.62
C TYR A 130 -1.82 -7.22 9.51
N LYS A 131 -2.39 -7.86 8.49
CA LYS A 131 -3.10 -7.21 7.37
C LYS A 131 -4.49 -7.79 7.19
N ILE A 132 -5.45 -6.90 6.88
CA ILE A 132 -6.82 -7.24 6.44
C ILE A 132 -7.23 -6.35 5.26
N PHE A 133 -8.29 -6.76 4.54
CA PHE A 133 -8.93 -5.95 3.50
C PHE A 133 -10.38 -5.66 3.89
N LEU A 134 -10.82 -4.40 3.80
CA LEU A 134 -12.19 -4.01 4.14
C LEU A 134 -13.07 -3.81 2.91
N ASP A 135 -12.48 -3.45 1.79
CA ASP A 135 -13.19 -3.23 0.52
C ASP A 135 -12.27 -3.51 -0.67
N GLY A 136 -12.75 -3.26 -1.88
CA GLY A 136 -11.98 -3.35 -3.11
C GLY A 136 -11.44 -1.99 -3.58
N SER A 137 -11.34 -1.79 -4.92
CA SER A 137 -10.70 -0.63 -5.53
C SER A 137 -11.69 0.36 -6.15
N PRO A 138 -11.45 1.69 -6.06
CA PRO A 138 -12.37 2.68 -6.59
C PRO A 138 -12.39 2.73 -8.12
N GLN A 139 -11.28 2.41 -8.80
CA GLN A 139 -11.24 2.32 -10.26
C GLN A 139 -12.03 1.12 -10.80
N GLY A 140 -12.09 0.02 -10.03
CA GLY A 140 -12.92 -1.17 -10.33
C GLY A 140 -14.35 -1.07 -9.81
N ARG A 141 -14.72 0.04 -9.16
CA ARG A 141 -16.01 0.26 -8.49
C ARG A 141 -16.34 -0.75 -7.37
N THR A 142 -15.34 -1.40 -6.79
CA THR A 142 -15.51 -2.33 -5.67
C THR A 142 -15.21 -1.69 -4.31
N ALA A 143 -14.65 -0.48 -4.28
CA ALA A 143 -14.50 0.30 -3.04
C ALA A 143 -15.88 0.64 -2.44
N TRP A 144 -16.02 0.46 -1.12
CA TRP A 144 -17.30 0.64 -0.42
C TRP A 144 -17.54 2.09 -0.05
N MET A 145 -18.56 2.69 -0.71
CA MET A 145 -18.84 4.11 -0.72
C MET A 145 -20.07 4.47 0.10
N ILE A 146 -20.07 5.67 0.72
CA ILE A 146 -21.27 6.25 1.35
C ILE A 146 -22.28 6.69 0.27
N LYS A 147 -21.79 7.32 -0.82
CA LYS A 147 -22.62 7.76 -1.94
C LYS A 147 -22.36 6.89 -3.16
N PRO A 148 -23.40 6.53 -3.95
CA PRO A 148 -23.24 5.68 -5.13
C PRO A 148 -22.20 6.20 -6.13
N TYR A 149 -21.63 5.27 -6.87
CA TYR A 149 -20.89 5.60 -8.10
C TYR A 149 -21.83 6.28 -9.11
N LEU A 150 -21.27 7.13 -9.95
CA LEU A 150 -22.05 7.76 -11.02
C LEU A 150 -22.58 6.69 -12.00
N ASN A 151 -23.78 6.91 -12.52
CA ASN A 151 -24.42 6.04 -13.52
C ASN A 151 -24.49 4.56 -13.12
N SER A 152 -24.67 4.26 -11.82
CA SER A 152 -24.59 2.90 -11.26
C SER A 152 -25.92 2.39 -10.66
N GLN A 153 -27.05 3.10 -10.88
CA GLN A 153 -28.36 2.72 -10.30
C GLN A 153 -28.34 2.53 -8.78
N GLY A 154 -27.52 3.30 -8.06
CA GLY A 154 -27.42 3.25 -6.60
C GLY A 154 -26.34 2.33 -6.05
N TYR A 155 -25.52 1.71 -6.89
CA TYR A 155 -24.45 0.83 -6.46
C TYR A 155 -23.31 1.59 -5.74
N CYS A 156 -22.91 1.08 -4.57
CA CYS A 156 -21.94 1.71 -3.66
C CYS A 156 -20.68 0.85 -3.40
N GLY A 157 -20.43 -0.22 -4.15
CA GLY A 157 -19.46 -1.22 -3.73
C GLY A 157 -19.95 -2.04 -2.53
N TYR A 158 -19.06 -2.77 -1.87
CA TYR A 158 -19.45 -3.69 -0.78
C TYR A 158 -18.33 -3.83 0.27
N PRO A 159 -18.70 -4.10 1.54
CA PRO A 159 -17.76 -4.43 2.60
C PRO A 159 -17.31 -5.89 2.53
N GLN A 160 -16.12 -6.19 3.07
CA GLN A 160 -15.66 -7.56 3.28
C GLN A 160 -16.13 -8.14 4.63
N PHE A 161 -16.44 -7.27 5.60
CA PHE A 161 -16.82 -7.67 6.97
C PHE A 161 -18.02 -6.89 7.46
N SER A 162 -18.83 -7.55 8.31
CA SER A 162 -19.75 -6.83 9.19
C SER A 162 -18.98 -6.04 10.25
N ASP A 163 -19.66 -5.11 10.91
CA ASP A 163 -19.06 -4.30 11.99
C ASP A 163 -18.55 -5.16 13.15
N ASP A 164 -19.30 -6.20 13.54
CA ASP A 164 -18.89 -7.08 14.63
C ASP A 164 -17.72 -8.01 14.25
N GLN A 165 -17.67 -8.49 13.01
CA GLN A 165 -16.51 -9.24 12.51
C GLN A 165 -15.25 -8.38 12.53
N LEU A 166 -15.32 -7.14 12.02
CA LEU A 166 -14.18 -6.22 12.05
C LEU A 166 -13.77 -5.88 13.49
N TYR A 167 -14.73 -5.65 14.39
CA TYR A 167 -14.44 -5.42 15.80
C TYR A 167 -13.64 -6.57 16.43
N GLN A 168 -14.00 -7.82 16.15
CA GLN A 168 -13.26 -9.00 16.64
C GLN A 168 -11.83 -9.07 16.07
N LEU A 169 -11.63 -8.75 14.78
CA LEU A 169 -10.30 -8.72 14.18
C LEU A 169 -9.41 -7.63 14.80
N ILE A 170 -9.98 -6.46 15.08
CA ILE A 170 -9.28 -5.38 15.79
C ILE A 170 -8.90 -5.82 17.21
N ALA A 171 -9.83 -6.44 17.94
CA ALA A 171 -9.59 -6.97 19.28
C ALA A 171 -8.44 -7.99 19.27
N GLN A 172 -8.44 -8.95 18.34
CA GLN A 172 -7.38 -9.94 18.19
C GLN A 172 -6.01 -9.30 17.95
N ALA A 173 -5.93 -8.31 17.05
CA ALA A 173 -4.66 -7.64 16.76
C ALA A 173 -4.11 -6.89 17.99
N ILE A 174 -4.99 -6.25 18.77
CA ILE A 174 -4.61 -5.50 19.98
C ILE A 174 -4.19 -6.48 21.11
N GLU A 175 -4.94 -7.57 21.31
CA GLU A 175 -4.62 -8.62 22.28
C GLU A 175 -3.29 -9.32 21.98
N ASP A 176 -2.97 -9.53 20.71
CA ASP A 176 -1.69 -10.08 20.26
C ASP A 176 -0.54 -9.04 20.32
N HIS A 177 -0.83 -7.81 20.72
CA HIS A 177 0.12 -6.69 20.74
C HIS A 177 0.74 -6.38 19.37
N GLN A 178 -0.06 -6.44 18.32
CA GLN A 178 0.38 -6.26 16.93
C GLN A 178 -0.25 -5.04 16.27
N GLN A 179 0.53 -4.42 15.38
CA GLN A 179 0.03 -3.40 14.46
C GLN A 179 -0.94 -4.03 13.46
N LEU A 180 -2.07 -3.38 13.20
CA LEU A 180 -3.04 -3.79 12.19
C LEU A 180 -3.03 -2.82 11.00
N LEU A 181 -2.75 -3.34 9.81
CA LEU A 181 -2.90 -2.66 8.55
C LEU A 181 -4.23 -3.07 7.90
N ALA A 182 -5.08 -2.10 7.54
CA ALA A 182 -6.31 -2.38 6.83
C ALA A 182 -6.35 -1.65 5.49
N HIS A 183 -6.61 -2.40 4.41
CA HIS A 183 -6.92 -1.83 3.10
C HIS A 183 -8.29 -1.15 3.18
N CYS A 184 -8.36 0.14 2.95
CA CYS A 184 -9.57 0.95 2.97
C CYS A 184 -9.51 1.99 1.86
N ASN A 185 -10.30 1.83 0.82
CA ASN A 185 -10.38 2.78 -0.29
C ASN A 185 -11.60 3.71 -0.20
N GLY A 186 -12.80 3.14 -0.03
CA GLY A 186 -14.04 3.89 0.04
C GLY A 186 -14.21 4.61 1.37
N ASP A 187 -14.91 5.74 1.33
CA ASP A 187 -15.20 6.55 2.51
C ASP A 187 -16.03 5.79 3.57
N ARG A 188 -16.84 4.82 3.16
CA ARG A 188 -17.60 3.97 4.09
C ARG A 188 -16.72 2.89 4.75
N ALA A 189 -15.78 2.29 4.00
CA ALA A 189 -14.79 1.38 4.57
C ALA A 189 -13.87 2.10 5.57
N CYS A 190 -13.42 3.32 5.22
CA CYS A 190 -12.66 4.17 6.15
C CYS A 190 -13.46 4.46 7.44
N GLN A 191 -14.76 4.81 7.30
CA GLN A 191 -15.64 5.05 8.45
C GLN A 191 -15.77 3.79 9.32
N GLN A 192 -15.95 2.63 8.72
CA GLN A 192 -16.09 1.35 9.44
C GLN A 192 -14.83 1.09 10.27
N TYR A 193 -13.64 1.20 9.68
CA TYR A 193 -12.37 0.95 10.38
C TYR A 193 -12.18 1.87 11.59
N ILE A 194 -12.40 3.16 11.39
CA ILE A 194 -12.32 4.17 12.45
C ILE A 194 -13.34 3.87 13.56
N SER A 195 -14.61 3.61 13.19
CA SER A 195 -15.68 3.42 14.16
C SER A 195 -15.49 2.17 15.02
N GLN A 196 -14.97 1.08 14.45
CA GLN A 196 -14.72 -0.13 15.24
C GLN A 196 -13.49 0.01 16.14
N PHE A 197 -12.46 0.78 15.75
CA PHE A 197 -11.38 1.17 16.67
C PHE A 197 -11.89 2.08 17.80
N GLU A 198 -12.68 3.11 17.49
CA GLU A 198 -13.29 3.97 18.51
C GLU A 198 -14.15 3.15 19.49
N ARG A 199 -14.95 2.20 18.96
CA ARG A 199 -15.77 1.29 19.77
C ARG A 199 -14.92 0.44 20.72
N TYR A 200 -13.80 -0.11 20.24
CA TYR A 200 -12.88 -0.89 21.07
C TYR A 200 -12.26 -0.04 22.18
N LEU A 201 -11.73 1.13 21.85
CA LEU A 201 -11.10 2.04 22.82
C LEU A 201 -12.10 2.59 23.86
N ASN A 202 -13.36 2.78 23.49
CA ASN A 202 -14.39 3.17 24.45
C ASN A 202 -14.70 2.05 25.47
N ASN A 203 -14.57 0.80 25.07
CA ASN A 203 -14.77 -0.36 25.96
C ASN A 203 -13.51 -0.66 26.80
N TYR A 204 -12.32 -0.32 26.29
CA TYR A 204 -11.02 -0.61 26.90
C TYR A 204 -10.13 0.64 26.86
N GLN A 205 -10.38 1.58 27.78
CA GLN A 205 -9.74 2.92 27.76
C GLN A 205 -8.21 2.91 27.86
N ASP A 206 -7.65 1.89 28.51
CA ASP A 206 -6.19 1.74 28.67
C ASP A 206 -5.55 0.91 27.55
N ALA A 207 -6.31 0.53 26.51
CA ALA A 207 -5.78 -0.30 25.43
C ALA A 207 -4.77 0.47 24.58
N LYS A 208 -3.64 -0.19 24.29
CA LYS A 208 -2.62 0.32 23.38
C LYS A 208 -2.93 -0.11 21.94
N THR A 209 -2.98 0.83 21.00
CA THR A 209 -3.40 0.57 19.61
C THR A 209 -2.30 0.07 18.67
N TYR A 210 -1.05 0.13 19.07
CA TYR A 210 0.13 -0.26 18.26
C TYR A 210 0.24 0.45 16.90
N GLY A 211 -0.33 1.67 16.75
CA GLY A 211 -0.25 2.49 15.55
C GLY A 211 -0.94 1.87 14.33
N PRO A 212 -2.27 1.69 14.37
CA PRO A 212 -3.01 1.12 13.24
C PRO A 212 -2.83 1.94 11.97
N VAL A 213 -2.79 1.28 10.81
CA VAL A 213 -2.58 1.93 9.51
C VAL A 213 -3.80 1.75 8.62
N MET A 214 -4.31 2.86 8.08
CA MET A 214 -5.28 2.85 7.00
C MET A 214 -4.53 2.90 5.67
N VAL A 215 -4.44 1.75 5.00
CA VAL A 215 -3.75 1.60 3.72
C VAL A 215 -4.66 2.08 2.61
N HIS A 216 -4.12 2.80 1.66
CA HIS A 216 -4.74 3.56 0.57
C HIS A 216 -5.45 4.83 1.05
N ALA A 217 -6.42 4.74 1.97
CA ALA A 217 -7.17 5.90 2.48
C ALA A 217 -7.65 6.84 1.36
N GLN A 218 -8.05 6.25 0.19
CA GLN A 218 -8.25 7.01 -1.04
C GLN A 218 -9.34 8.07 -0.91
N LEU A 219 -10.46 7.69 -0.31
CA LEU A 219 -11.63 8.56 -0.19
C LEU A 219 -11.94 8.92 1.28
N VAL A 220 -10.93 8.79 2.16
CA VAL A 220 -11.07 9.26 3.54
C VAL A 220 -11.46 10.74 3.59
N THR A 221 -12.46 11.08 4.40
CA THR A 221 -12.94 12.47 4.50
C THR A 221 -12.14 13.30 5.51
N LYS A 222 -12.28 14.63 5.44
CA LYS A 222 -11.62 15.53 6.39
C LYS A 222 -12.05 15.29 7.83
N GLU A 223 -13.32 14.97 8.04
CA GLU A 223 -13.91 14.63 9.34
C GLU A 223 -13.36 13.30 9.88
N GLN A 224 -13.17 12.33 8.99
CA GLN A 224 -12.57 11.03 9.32
C GLN A 224 -11.10 11.19 9.73
N LEU A 225 -10.33 12.06 9.05
CA LEU A 225 -8.95 12.37 9.43
C LEU A 225 -8.84 12.93 10.86
N VAL A 226 -9.80 13.78 11.29
CA VAL A 226 -9.87 14.28 12.68
C VAL A 226 -10.00 13.12 13.67
N LYS A 227 -10.84 12.12 13.35
CA LYS A 227 -11.03 10.93 14.19
C LYS A 227 -9.78 10.03 14.19
N MET A 228 -9.16 9.83 13.02
CA MET A 228 -7.90 9.09 12.90
C MET A 228 -6.81 9.69 13.81
N LYS A 229 -6.73 11.03 13.87
CA LYS A 229 -5.77 11.71 14.76
C LYS A 229 -6.00 11.36 16.23
N LYS A 230 -7.26 11.29 16.68
CA LYS A 230 -7.59 10.97 18.08
C LYS A 230 -7.16 9.56 18.48
N ILE A 231 -7.29 8.60 17.56
CA ILE A 231 -6.92 7.19 17.79
C ILE A 231 -5.52 6.84 17.31
N GLN A 232 -4.72 7.85 16.94
CA GLN A 232 -3.34 7.71 16.45
C GLN A 232 -3.21 6.78 15.23
N MET A 233 -4.25 6.71 14.39
CA MET A 233 -4.24 5.92 13.14
C MET A 233 -3.44 6.65 12.06
N ILE A 234 -2.62 5.91 11.33
CA ILE A 234 -1.69 6.43 10.32
C ILE A 234 -2.32 6.28 8.93
N PRO A 235 -2.55 7.37 8.17
CA PRO A 235 -2.95 7.27 6.77
C PRO A 235 -1.72 6.95 5.90
N SER A 236 -1.80 5.87 5.12
CA SER A 236 -0.84 5.55 4.09
C SER A 236 -1.51 5.71 2.73
N PHE A 237 -1.22 6.82 2.03
CA PHE A 237 -1.89 7.14 0.78
C PHE A 237 -1.20 6.50 -0.42
N PHE A 238 -1.99 5.89 -1.31
CA PHE A 238 -1.56 5.57 -2.67
C PHE A 238 -1.73 6.82 -3.54
N ILE A 239 -0.92 7.85 -3.27
CA ILE A 239 -1.09 9.19 -3.85
C ILE A 239 -1.02 9.22 -5.38
N ALA A 240 -0.32 8.28 -6.01
CA ALA A 240 -0.20 8.18 -7.46
C ALA A 240 -1.51 7.81 -8.18
N HIS A 241 -2.57 7.40 -7.45
CA HIS A 241 -3.92 7.28 -8.01
C HIS A 241 -4.40 8.57 -8.69
N THR A 242 -3.97 9.73 -8.21
CA THR A 242 -4.29 11.02 -8.84
C THR A 242 -3.85 11.07 -10.29
N PHE A 243 -2.71 10.48 -10.63
CA PHE A 243 -2.18 10.44 -11.98
C PHE A 243 -2.70 9.25 -12.78
N TYR A 244 -2.54 8.02 -12.27
CA TYR A 244 -2.79 6.81 -13.05
C TYR A 244 -4.28 6.55 -13.29
N TRP A 245 -5.14 6.90 -12.35
CA TRP A 245 -6.59 6.66 -12.41
C TRP A 245 -7.44 7.92 -12.15
N GLY A 246 -6.82 9.10 -12.10
CA GLY A 246 -7.54 10.35 -11.83
C GLY A 246 -8.70 10.59 -12.82
N ASP A 247 -8.48 10.32 -14.10
CA ASP A 247 -9.52 10.46 -15.14
C ASP A 247 -10.66 9.45 -14.90
N VAL A 248 -10.36 8.20 -14.58
CA VAL A 248 -11.35 7.16 -14.23
C VAL A 248 -12.11 7.51 -12.95
N HIS A 249 -11.44 8.12 -11.98
CA HIS A 249 -12.12 8.59 -10.76
C HIS A 249 -13.10 9.72 -11.07
N ILE A 250 -12.76 10.65 -11.97
CA ILE A 250 -13.69 11.69 -12.42
C ILE A 250 -14.91 11.07 -13.08
N GLU A 251 -14.74 10.05 -13.93
CA GLU A 251 -15.82 9.32 -14.55
C GLU A 251 -16.70 8.57 -13.53
N ASN A 252 -16.07 7.87 -12.58
CA ASN A 252 -16.77 7.04 -11.60
C ASN A 252 -17.49 7.84 -10.50
N LEU A 253 -16.94 8.99 -10.09
CA LEU A 253 -17.34 9.72 -8.89
C LEU A 253 -17.78 11.16 -9.16
N GLY A 254 -17.47 11.70 -10.34
CA GLY A 254 -17.56 13.13 -10.65
C GLY A 254 -16.39 13.92 -10.09
N TYR A 255 -16.08 15.08 -10.71
CA TYR A 255 -14.93 15.91 -10.34
C TYR A 255 -14.92 16.29 -8.86
N GLN A 256 -16.06 16.69 -8.30
CA GLN A 256 -16.14 17.17 -6.92
C GLN A 256 -15.67 16.13 -5.87
N ARG A 257 -16.05 14.85 -6.03
CA ARG A 257 -15.58 13.78 -5.13
C ARG A 257 -14.15 13.37 -5.44
N SER A 258 -13.83 13.26 -6.72
CA SER A 258 -12.50 12.85 -7.18
C SER A 258 -11.41 13.84 -6.82
N SER A 259 -11.71 15.15 -6.77
CA SER A 259 -10.75 16.17 -6.35
C SER A 259 -10.31 16.04 -4.87
N GLN A 260 -11.10 15.33 -4.07
CA GLN A 260 -10.83 15.11 -2.64
C GLN A 260 -10.11 13.80 -2.34
N ILE A 261 -9.77 12.99 -3.35
CA ILE A 261 -9.04 11.73 -3.11
C ILE A 261 -7.66 12.00 -2.49
N SER A 262 -7.22 11.09 -1.61
CA SER A 262 -5.93 11.17 -0.92
C SER A 262 -5.65 12.57 -0.36
N PRO A 263 -6.42 13.04 0.65
CA PRO A 263 -6.36 14.41 1.18
C PRO A 263 -5.10 14.62 2.05
N ALA A 264 -3.94 14.53 1.40
CA ALA A 264 -2.65 14.50 2.08
C ALA A 264 -2.31 15.81 2.78
N LYS A 265 -2.56 16.98 2.15
CA LYS A 265 -2.32 18.27 2.78
C LYS A 265 -3.19 18.47 4.02
N THR A 266 -4.48 18.11 3.91
CA THR A 266 -5.38 18.16 5.07
C THR A 266 -4.87 17.28 6.20
N ALA A 267 -4.42 16.06 5.91
CA ALA A 267 -3.85 15.14 6.90
C ALA A 267 -2.58 15.70 7.56
N PHE A 268 -1.65 16.27 6.78
CA PHE A 268 -0.48 16.97 7.33
C PHE A 268 -0.85 18.15 8.21
N ASN A 269 -1.81 18.99 7.77
CA ASN A 269 -2.26 20.16 8.55
C ASN A 269 -2.91 19.76 9.87
N GLN A 270 -3.53 18.60 9.95
CA GLN A 270 -4.06 18.04 11.20
C GLN A 270 -2.97 17.38 12.07
N GLY A 271 -1.72 17.34 11.59
CA GLY A 271 -0.59 16.76 12.32
C GLY A 271 -0.58 15.23 12.34
N LEU A 272 -1.20 14.58 11.35
CA LEU A 272 -1.09 13.14 11.15
C LEU A 272 0.28 12.77 10.58
N LYS A 273 0.75 11.57 10.88
CA LYS A 273 1.96 10.98 10.29
C LYS A 273 1.59 10.34 8.93
N VAL A 274 1.59 11.19 7.90
CA VAL A 274 1.24 10.76 6.53
C VAL A 274 2.35 9.94 5.91
N THR A 275 2.04 8.79 5.33
CA THR A 275 2.96 8.01 4.50
C THR A 275 2.45 7.86 3.07
N PHE A 276 3.36 7.64 2.12
CA PHE A 276 3.02 7.32 0.73
C PHE A 276 3.54 5.93 0.35
N HIS A 277 2.79 5.23 -0.49
CA HIS A 277 3.19 3.95 -1.06
C HIS A 277 2.81 3.85 -2.54
N ASN A 278 3.37 2.87 -3.24
CA ASN A 278 3.18 2.63 -4.67
C ASN A 278 2.40 1.35 -4.98
N ASP A 279 2.19 0.51 -3.97
CA ASP A 279 1.49 -0.77 -4.14
C ASP A 279 2.08 -1.63 -5.28
N SER A 280 3.42 -1.64 -5.40
CA SER A 280 4.11 -2.40 -6.45
C SER A 280 3.78 -3.90 -6.38
N PRO A 281 3.45 -4.54 -7.50
CA PRO A 281 3.69 -4.13 -8.89
C PRO A 281 2.50 -3.43 -9.59
N VAL A 282 1.49 -2.96 -8.85
CA VAL A 282 0.33 -2.24 -9.42
C VAL A 282 0.80 -1.04 -10.25
N ILE A 283 1.76 -0.28 -9.70
CA ILE A 283 2.56 0.69 -10.46
C ILE A 283 4.05 0.47 -10.20
N SER A 284 4.90 1.15 -10.98
CA SER A 284 6.35 1.18 -10.73
C SER A 284 6.65 1.72 -9.33
N CYS A 285 7.72 1.20 -8.69
CA CYS A 285 8.23 1.66 -7.40
C CYS A 285 8.98 3.01 -7.45
N ASP A 286 8.73 3.83 -8.48
CA ASP A 286 9.34 5.15 -8.68
C ASP A 286 8.83 6.16 -7.63
N LEU A 287 9.64 6.40 -6.59
CA LEU A 287 9.30 7.34 -5.52
C LEU A 287 9.37 8.81 -5.97
N MET A 288 10.18 9.16 -6.96
CA MET A 288 10.21 10.53 -7.49
C MET A 288 8.92 10.84 -8.26
N LYS A 289 8.36 9.86 -8.96
CA LYS A 289 7.02 9.97 -9.57
C LYS A 289 5.92 10.08 -8.51
N THR A 290 6.05 9.36 -7.41
CA THR A 290 5.12 9.46 -6.26
C THR A 290 5.13 10.88 -5.67
N ILE A 291 6.31 11.45 -5.42
CA ILE A 291 6.48 12.85 -4.98
C ILE A 291 5.87 13.80 -6.00
N TRP A 292 6.15 13.61 -7.29
CA TRP A 292 5.58 14.40 -8.37
C TRP A 292 4.03 14.40 -8.32
N CYS A 293 3.42 13.23 -8.14
CA CYS A 293 1.96 13.10 -8.02
C CYS A 293 1.41 13.89 -6.83
N ALA A 294 2.08 13.81 -5.67
CA ALA A 294 1.65 14.49 -4.45
C ALA A 294 1.74 16.02 -4.55
N VAL A 295 2.77 16.52 -5.24
CA VAL A 295 3.05 17.95 -5.37
C VAL A 295 2.26 18.60 -6.50
N ASN A 296 2.03 17.89 -7.61
CA ASN A 296 1.38 18.47 -8.80
C ASN A 296 -0.11 18.11 -8.93
N ARG A 297 -0.53 16.94 -8.43
CA ARG A 297 -1.92 16.44 -8.48
C ARG A 297 -2.57 16.56 -9.87
N LYS A 298 -1.84 16.16 -10.91
CA LYS A 298 -2.34 16.11 -12.27
C LYS A 298 -2.77 14.70 -12.65
N THR A 299 -3.88 14.58 -13.38
CA THR A 299 -4.28 13.31 -14.01
C THR A 299 -3.39 13.02 -15.24
N LYS A 300 -3.53 11.82 -15.80
CA LYS A 300 -2.81 11.43 -17.01
C LYS A 300 -3.20 12.30 -18.23
N SER A 301 -4.45 12.77 -18.30
CA SER A 301 -4.92 13.72 -19.32
C SER A 301 -4.53 15.18 -19.02
N GLY A 302 -3.87 15.46 -17.88
CA GLY A 302 -3.39 16.79 -17.52
C GLY A 302 -4.36 17.63 -16.68
N ILE A 303 -5.52 17.08 -16.28
CA ILE A 303 -6.48 17.77 -15.41
C ILE A 303 -5.88 17.95 -14.02
N ASP A 304 -6.05 19.14 -13.43
CA ASP A 304 -5.70 19.40 -12.04
C ASP A 304 -6.73 18.76 -11.11
N LEU A 305 -6.33 17.74 -10.36
CA LEU A 305 -7.25 16.97 -9.51
C LEU A 305 -7.06 17.31 -8.03
N GLY A 306 -7.80 18.31 -7.53
CA GLY A 306 -7.75 18.73 -6.14
C GLY A 306 -6.44 19.44 -5.76
N LYS A 307 -6.13 20.56 -6.42
CA LYS A 307 -4.96 21.39 -6.14
C LYS A 307 -4.83 21.84 -4.68
N GLU A 308 -5.95 21.98 -3.98
CA GLU A 308 -6.00 22.33 -2.57
C GLU A 308 -5.35 21.29 -1.66
N GLU A 309 -5.21 20.04 -2.13
CA GLU A 309 -4.58 18.93 -1.40
C GLU A 309 -3.12 18.67 -1.83
N THR A 310 -2.51 19.57 -2.62
CA THR A 310 -1.07 19.48 -2.94
C THR A 310 -0.25 19.68 -1.66
N VAL A 311 0.81 18.89 -1.54
CA VAL A 311 1.79 19.01 -0.45
C VAL A 311 3.07 19.66 -0.94
N THR A 312 3.88 20.19 -0.04
CA THR A 312 5.22 20.66 -0.38
C THR A 312 6.13 19.47 -0.70
N VAL A 313 7.19 19.70 -1.49
CA VAL A 313 8.21 18.67 -1.76
C VAL A 313 8.80 18.12 -0.47
N TYR A 314 9.02 18.98 0.54
CA TYR A 314 9.54 18.57 1.84
C TYR A 314 8.59 17.62 2.57
N GLN A 315 7.28 17.92 2.60
CA GLN A 315 6.27 17.01 3.17
C GLN A 315 6.21 15.68 2.43
N ALA A 316 6.31 15.70 1.09
CA ALA A 316 6.34 14.46 0.31
C ALA A 316 7.58 13.61 0.61
N LEU A 317 8.75 14.25 0.77
CA LEU A 317 9.98 13.56 1.23
C LEU A 317 9.81 12.98 2.62
N GLN A 318 9.22 13.72 3.57
CA GLN A 318 8.93 13.19 4.91
C GLN A 318 8.00 11.96 4.86
N ALA A 319 7.00 11.95 3.96
CA ALA A 319 6.04 10.85 3.84
C ALA A 319 6.69 9.53 3.39
N ILE A 320 7.77 9.60 2.60
CA ILE A 320 8.49 8.41 2.10
C ILE A 320 9.78 8.09 2.88
N THR A 321 10.10 8.85 3.92
CA THR A 321 11.31 8.67 4.74
C THR A 321 10.96 8.53 6.23
N ILE A 322 11.04 9.64 6.98
CA ILE A 322 10.86 9.61 8.45
C ILE A 322 9.45 9.15 8.88
N ASN A 323 8.40 9.51 8.12
CA ASN A 323 7.06 9.03 8.46
C ASN A 323 6.87 7.55 8.11
N GLY A 324 7.53 7.04 7.03
CA GLY A 324 7.60 5.62 6.76
C GLY A 324 8.30 4.85 7.89
N ALA A 325 9.43 5.37 8.37
CA ALA A 325 10.11 4.79 9.54
C ALA A 325 9.21 4.82 10.79
N TYR A 326 8.49 5.93 11.03
CA TYR A 326 7.52 6.05 12.13
C TYR A 326 6.39 4.99 12.03
N MET A 327 5.88 4.75 10.83
CA MET A 327 4.84 3.73 10.61
C MET A 327 5.31 2.34 11.05
N TYR A 328 6.60 2.06 10.94
CA TYR A 328 7.21 0.80 11.35
C TYR A 328 7.81 0.81 12.76
N HIS A 329 7.63 1.90 13.52
CA HIS A 329 8.24 2.13 14.85
C HIS A 329 9.78 2.13 14.80
N GLU A 330 10.36 2.63 13.71
CA GLU A 330 11.80 2.66 13.43
C GLU A 330 12.35 4.08 13.27
N GLU A 331 11.58 5.11 13.60
CA GLU A 331 11.97 6.52 13.44
C GLU A 331 13.17 6.92 14.29
N ASN A 332 13.48 6.16 15.33
CA ASN A 332 14.66 6.39 16.17
C ASN A 332 15.94 5.78 15.58
N ILE A 333 15.83 4.84 14.64
CA ILE A 333 16.97 4.11 14.07
C ILE A 333 17.20 4.36 12.59
N LYS A 334 16.21 4.87 11.84
CA LYS A 334 16.33 5.21 10.41
C LYS A 334 15.35 6.33 10.00
N GLY A 335 15.32 6.68 8.72
CA GLY A 335 14.36 7.62 8.12
C GLY A 335 14.78 9.09 8.16
N SER A 336 15.92 9.43 8.77
CA SER A 336 16.48 10.79 8.73
C SER A 336 18.00 10.78 8.86
N LEU A 337 18.65 11.83 8.33
CA LEU A 337 20.11 12.00 8.36
C LEU A 337 20.53 12.62 9.70
N VAL A 338 20.51 11.83 10.77
CA VAL A 338 20.92 12.21 12.11
C VAL A 338 21.98 11.22 12.60
N ALA A 339 22.97 11.70 13.32
CA ALA A 339 24.02 10.85 13.91
C ALA A 339 23.38 9.70 14.72
N GLU A 340 24.05 8.56 14.76
CA GLU A 340 23.65 7.32 15.44
C GLU A 340 22.50 6.54 14.78
N LYS A 341 21.86 7.07 13.72
CA LYS A 341 20.93 6.29 12.89
C LYS A 341 21.68 5.48 11.85
N LYS A 342 21.01 4.43 11.36
CA LYS A 342 21.50 3.62 10.25
C LYS A 342 21.83 4.50 9.04
N ALA A 343 22.93 4.24 8.39
CA ALA A 343 23.34 4.93 7.17
C ALA A 343 22.55 4.40 5.95
N ASP A 344 21.25 4.63 5.96
CA ASP A 344 20.34 4.38 4.86
C ASP A 344 20.19 5.69 4.08
N LEU A 345 20.89 5.81 2.94
CA LEU A 345 21.08 7.06 2.20
C LEU A 345 20.75 6.89 0.73
N VAL A 346 20.24 7.96 0.13
CA VAL A 346 20.03 8.03 -1.33
C VAL A 346 20.68 9.28 -1.88
N ILE A 347 21.54 9.11 -2.89
CA ILE A 347 22.15 10.20 -3.64
C ILE A 347 21.33 10.39 -4.93
N LEU A 348 20.86 11.61 -5.12
CA LEU A 348 20.07 12.01 -6.29
C LEU A 348 20.92 12.88 -7.23
N ASN A 349 20.65 12.84 -8.53
CA ASN A 349 21.35 13.68 -9.51
C ASN A 349 20.98 15.17 -9.42
N GLN A 350 19.85 15.50 -8.77
CA GLN A 350 19.40 16.88 -8.57
C GLN A 350 18.74 17.04 -7.20
N ASN A 351 18.77 18.26 -6.66
CA ASN A 351 18.11 18.56 -5.40
C ASN A 351 16.59 18.74 -5.61
N PRO A 352 15.73 17.87 -5.07
CA PRO A 352 14.29 17.96 -5.26
C PRO A 352 13.64 19.22 -4.69
N LEU A 353 14.29 19.88 -3.71
CA LEU A 353 13.81 21.13 -3.12
C LEU A 353 14.14 22.38 -3.95
N LYS A 354 14.95 22.23 -5.01
CA LYS A 354 15.42 23.35 -5.86
C LYS A 354 15.03 23.23 -7.33
N ILE A 355 14.36 22.16 -7.72
CA ILE A 355 13.87 21.93 -9.08
C ILE A 355 12.41 22.39 -9.21
N GLU A 356 12.04 22.78 -10.44
CA GLU A 356 10.63 23.06 -10.77
C GLU A 356 9.76 21.83 -10.48
N PRO A 357 8.62 21.97 -9.79
CA PRO A 357 7.76 20.84 -9.37
C PRO A 357 7.37 19.89 -10.50
N LEU A 358 7.15 20.42 -11.71
CA LEU A 358 6.81 19.60 -12.89
C LEU A 358 7.97 18.72 -13.40
N ASN A 359 9.18 18.95 -12.93
CA ASN A 359 10.37 18.19 -13.31
C ASN A 359 10.81 17.18 -12.24
N LEU A 360 10.09 17.06 -11.11
CA LEU A 360 10.44 16.15 -10.01
C LEU A 360 10.58 14.69 -10.47
N ASP A 361 9.73 14.23 -11.41
CA ASP A 361 9.79 12.89 -11.97
C ASP A 361 10.96 12.64 -12.95
N LYS A 362 11.75 13.67 -13.25
CA LYS A 362 13.00 13.56 -14.03
C LYS A 362 14.22 13.30 -13.15
N ILE A 363 14.12 13.49 -11.85
CA ILE A 363 15.18 13.20 -10.90
C ILE A 363 15.49 11.69 -10.91
N ARG A 364 16.77 11.35 -10.86
CA ARG A 364 17.24 9.95 -10.88
C ARG A 364 18.08 9.66 -9.65
N VAL A 365 17.94 8.42 -9.17
CA VAL A 365 18.81 7.88 -8.13
C VAL A 365 20.18 7.59 -8.73
N VAL A 366 21.21 8.12 -8.10
CA VAL A 366 22.62 7.92 -8.46
C VAL A 366 23.18 6.75 -7.67
N GLU A 367 22.91 6.74 -6.38
CA GLU A 367 23.41 5.71 -5.48
C GLU A 367 22.40 5.49 -4.33
N THR A 368 22.23 4.23 -3.96
CA THR A 368 21.46 3.84 -2.77
C THR A 368 22.39 3.08 -1.82
N ILE A 369 22.44 3.55 -0.59
CA ILE A 369 23.28 3.01 0.49
C ILE A 369 22.35 2.46 1.56
N LYS A 370 22.57 1.20 1.95
CA LYS A 370 21.86 0.51 3.03
C LYS A 370 22.83 0.06 4.09
N ASP A 371 22.60 0.47 5.35
CA ASP A 371 23.49 0.17 6.48
C ASP A 371 24.97 0.51 6.17
N GLY A 372 25.21 1.63 5.45
CA GLY A 372 26.55 2.08 5.04
C GLY A 372 27.16 1.33 3.85
N GLN A 373 26.44 0.40 3.24
CA GLN A 373 26.90 -0.34 2.07
C GLN A 373 26.16 0.10 0.80
N THR A 374 26.87 0.33 -0.28
CA THR A 374 26.25 0.62 -1.59
C THR A 374 25.52 -0.61 -2.10
N VAL A 375 24.19 -0.52 -2.21
CA VAL A 375 23.31 -1.58 -2.74
C VAL A 375 22.87 -1.34 -4.18
N TYR A 376 23.01 -0.10 -4.65
CA TYR A 376 22.80 0.30 -6.04
C TYR A 376 23.70 1.49 -6.39
N LYS A 377 24.26 1.48 -7.59
CA LYS A 377 24.99 2.61 -8.18
C LYS A 377 24.69 2.68 -9.67
N SER A 378 24.29 3.86 -10.14
CA SER A 378 24.03 4.09 -11.57
C SER A 378 25.33 4.03 -12.37
N GLU A 379 25.34 3.25 -13.45
CA GLU A 379 26.48 3.18 -14.39
C GLU A 379 26.57 4.41 -15.31
N LYS A 380 25.49 5.21 -15.39
CA LYS A 380 25.50 6.43 -16.22
C LYS A 380 26.31 7.51 -15.53
N ASN A 381 27.41 7.93 -16.18
CA ASN A 381 28.24 9.04 -15.75
C ASN A 381 27.39 10.27 -15.45
N LEU A 382 27.67 10.91 -14.29
CA LEU A 382 27.06 12.14 -13.80
C LEU A 382 27.48 13.41 -14.58
N THR A 383 28.12 13.25 -15.71
CA THR A 383 28.45 14.38 -16.62
C THR A 383 27.20 14.68 -17.42
N GLY A 384 26.52 15.77 -17.00
CA GLY A 384 25.40 16.30 -17.76
C GLY A 384 25.83 16.59 -19.23
N GLU A 385 25.20 15.86 -20.11
CA GLU A 385 24.88 16.24 -21.48
C GLU A 385 23.46 15.75 -21.77
#